data_84729774cbb71a9e3d2a54dee7a433f0
#
_entry.id   84729774cbb71a9e3d2a54dee7a433f0
#
_cell.length_a   1.000
_cell.length_b   1.000
_cell.length_c   1.000
_cell.angle_alpha   90.00
_cell.angle_beta   90.00
_cell.angle_gamma   90.00
#
_symmetry.space_group_name_H-M   'P 1'
#
loop_
_entity.id
_entity.type
_entity.pdbx_description
1 polymer ?
#
loop_
_entity_poly.entity_id
_entity_poly.type
_entity_poly.pdbx_seq_one_letter_code
_entity_poly.pdbx_strand_id
1 'polypeptide(L)'
;PDGDDLGDEGYIGRFRLIYYAIKNNLPIIARLNNRYGKEVTLRFFPKGFEYSEKDDKIRVIMDGCKYRQLNLGRIIYCQLYTGTGLWNEKPEAMQIRELTLQINDERNALERVMLHFAHFEKQAERVDDNKYLLHLKYYATDETEIVIRVLSFGPCVKVISPDSFVGLIKERLEEQKRCGVR
;
A
#
# COMPACT_ATOMS: atom_id res chain seq x y z
N PRO A 1 7.85 22.21 2.65
CA PRO A 1 6.94 21.41 3.43
C PRO A 1 6.83 20.03 2.78
N ASP A 2 6.87 18.96 3.59
CA ASP A 2 6.86 17.57 3.06
C ASP A 2 5.44 17.07 2.77
N GLY A 3 4.40 17.80 3.18
CA GLY A 3 2.98 17.47 2.99
C GLY A 3 2.36 17.98 1.68
N ASP A 4 1.06 17.72 1.52
CA ASP A 4 0.28 18.27 0.42
C ASP A 4 -0.05 19.76 0.66
N ASP A 5 0.03 20.59 -0.38
CA ASP A 5 -0.39 21.99 -0.31
C ASP A 5 -1.93 22.07 -0.43
N LEU A 6 -2.59 22.05 0.72
CA LEU A 6 -4.06 22.12 0.80
C LEU A 6 -4.61 23.52 0.44
N GLY A 7 -3.76 24.53 0.29
CA GLY A 7 -4.12 25.90 -0.14
C GLY A 7 -4.07 26.08 -1.66
N ASP A 8 -3.46 25.15 -2.42
CA ASP A 8 -3.39 25.23 -3.87
C ASP A 8 -4.79 25.04 -4.51
N GLU A 9 -5.26 26.04 -5.25
CA GLU A 9 -6.57 25.95 -5.94
C GLU A 9 -6.63 24.80 -6.95
N GLY A 10 -5.53 24.49 -7.62
CA GLY A 10 -5.44 23.36 -8.53
C GLY A 10 -5.57 22.03 -7.78
N TYR A 11 -4.95 21.88 -6.60
CA TYR A 11 -5.09 20.73 -5.73
C TYR A 11 -6.55 20.55 -5.28
N ILE A 12 -7.18 21.63 -4.80
CA ILE A 12 -8.58 21.64 -4.36
C ILE A 12 -9.52 21.27 -5.52
N GLY A 13 -9.26 21.79 -6.72
CA GLY A 13 -10.03 21.47 -7.91
C GLY A 13 -9.97 19.98 -8.28
N ARG A 14 -8.76 19.39 -8.23
CA ARG A 14 -8.57 17.96 -8.45
C ARG A 14 -9.25 17.10 -7.39
N PHE A 15 -9.14 17.49 -6.12
CA PHE A 15 -9.82 16.80 -5.02
C PHE A 15 -11.34 16.79 -5.24
N ARG A 16 -11.96 17.94 -5.55
CA ARG A 16 -13.41 18.07 -5.79
C ARG A 16 -13.89 17.23 -6.96
N LEU A 17 -13.14 17.21 -8.07
CA LEU A 17 -13.48 16.41 -9.24
C LEU A 17 -13.42 14.91 -8.92
N ILE A 18 -12.37 14.46 -8.22
CA ILE A 18 -12.23 13.07 -7.84
C ILE A 18 -13.32 12.67 -6.83
N TYR A 19 -13.63 13.54 -5.86
CA TYR A 19 -14.73 13.29 -4.93
C TYR A 19 -16.07 13.13 -5.65
N TYR A 20 -16.35 14.00 -6.63
CA TYR A 20 -17.53 13.87 -7.48
C TYR A 20 -17.55 12.54 -8.23
N ALA A 21 -16.43 12.13 -8.80
CA ALA A 21 -16.31 10.87 -9.51
C ALA A 21 -16.54 9.65 -8.59
N ILE A 22 -16.05 9.70 -7.34
CA ILE A 22 -16.30 8.66 -6.32
C ILE A 22 -17.78 8.55 -6.03
N LYS A 23 -18.45 9.67 -5.76
CA LYS A 23 -19.88 9.71 -5.41
C LYS A 23 -20.77 9.18 -6.53
N ASN A 24 -20.40 9.39 -7.77
CA ASN A 24 -21.17 8.99 -8.94
C ASN A 24 -20.63 7.71 -9.62
N ASN A 25 -19.63 7.04 -9.02
CA ASN A 25 -18.96 5.85 -9.56
C ASN A 25 -18.50 6.06 -11.03
N LEU A 26 -17.90 7.21 -11.31
CA LEU A 26 -17.45 7.60 -12.64
C LEU A 26 -15.95 7.36 -12.80
N PRO A 27 -15.49 6.88 -13.96
CA PRO A 27 -14.08 6.77 -14.27
C PRO A 27 -13.46 8.14 -14.55
N ILE A 28 -12.19 8.26 -14.23
CA ILE A 28 -11.38 9.44 -14.55
C ILE A 28 -10.17 9.07 -15.37
N ILE A 29 -9.65 10.05 -16.09
CA ILE A 29 -8.33 10.04 -16.71
C ILE A 29 -7.48 11.08 -16.01
N ALA A 30 -6.28 10.70 -15.56
CA ALA A 30 -5.36 11.57 -14.86
C ALA A 30 -3.96 11.52 -15.47
N ARG A 31 -3.29 12.68 -15.56
CA ARG A 31 -1.88 12.81 -15.88
C ARG A 31 -1.09 13.08 -14.60
N LEU A 32 0.03 12.40 -14.45
CA LEU A 32 0.89 12.50 -13.28
C LEU A 32 2.36 12.27 -13.65
N ASN A 33 3.27 12.78 -12.84
CA ASN A 33 4.67 12.42 -12.92
C ASN A 33 4.95 11.13 -12.13
N ASN A 34 5.58 10.16 -12.78
CA ASN A 34 6.07 8.99 -12.07
C ASN A 34 7.30 9.35 -11.21
N ARG A 35 7.82 8.39 -10.43
CA ARG A 35 9.00 8.61 -9.57
C ARG A 35 10.28 9.01 -10.33
N TYR A 36 10.31 8.82 -11.63
CA TYR A 36 11.43 9.19 -12.51
C TYR A 36 11.22 10.53 -13.23
N GLY A 37 10.18 11.29 -12.87
CA GLY A 37 9.83 12.56 -13.51
C GLY A 37 9.17 12.45 -14.88
N LYS A 38 8.90 11.23 -15.37
CA LYS A 38 8.21 11.01 -16.63
C LYS A 38 6.71 11.15 -16.45
N GLU A 39 6.07 11.94 -17.33
CA GLU A 39 4.62 12.05 -17.38
C GLU A 39 3.99 10.74 -17.86
N VAL A 40 2.98 10.27 -17.13
CA VAL A 40 2.17 9.10 -17.45
C VAL A 40 0.70 9.44 -17.33
N THR A 41 -0.12 8.80 -18.16
CA THR A 41 -1.57 8.93 -18.13
C THR A 41 -2.17 7.65 -17.60
N LEU A 42 -3.05 7.78 -16.60
CA LEU A 42 -3.78 6.66 -16.01
C LEU A 42 -5.28 6.85 -16.23
N ARG A 43 -5.98 5.75 -16.43
CA ARG A 43 -7.45 5.66 -16.39
C ARG A 43 -7.83 4.75 -15.25
N PHE A 44 -8.78 5.16 -14.41
CA PHE A 44 -9.18 4.38 -13.25
C PHE A 44 -10.52 4.85 -12.69
N PHE A 45 -11.12 3.99 -11.84
CA PHE A 45 -12.27 4.33 -11.02
C PHE A 45 -11.77 4.74 -9.63
N PRO A 46 -11.93 6.00 -9.22
CA PRO A 46 -11.61 6.37 -7.84
C PRO A 46 -12.67 5.77 -6.90
N LYS A 47 -12.22 5.18 -5.78
CA LYS A 47 -13.07 4.50 -4.80
C LYS A 47 -13.16 5.23 -3.47
N GLY A 48 -12.15 6.01 -3.13
CA GLY A 48 -12.11 6.74 -1.86
C GLY A 48 -10.82 7.53 -1.72
N PHE A 49 -10.73 8.21 -0.58
CA PHE A 49 -9.52 8.87 -0.12
C PHE A 49 -9.01 8.21 1.16
N GLU A 50 -7.71 8.19 1.30
CA GLU A 50 -7.00 7.80 2.51
C GLU A 50 -6.02 8.92 2.88
N TYR A 51 -5.99 9.30 4.15
CA TYR A 51 -4.99 10.23 4.64
C TYR A 51 -3.81 9.46 5.25
N SER A 52 -2.61 9.76 4.79
CA SER A 52 -1.37 9.20 5.32
C SER A 52 -0.78 10.18 6.33
N GLU A 53 -0.96 9.92 7.63
CA GLU A 53 -0.38 10.73 8.69
C GLU A 53 1.15 10.80 8.61
N LYS A 54 1.80 9.70 8.22
CA LYS A 54 3.25 9.62 8.11
C LYS A 54 3.82 10.60 7.08
N ASP A 55 3.13 10.74 5.94
CA ASP A 55 3.61 11.52 4.80
C ASP A 55 2.90 12.87 4.70
N ASP A 56 1.89 13.12 5.55
CA ASP A 56 0.98 14.28 5.49
C ASP A 56 0.38 14.47 4.10
N LYS A 57 -0.15 13.37 3.52
CA LYS A 57 -0.65 13.33 2.13
C LYS A 57 -1.97 12.63 2.00
N ILE A 58 -2.82 13.16 1.12
CA ILE A 58 -4.05 12.50 0.71
C ILE A 58 -3.74 11.56 -0.46
N ARG A 59 -4.19 10.31 -0.32
CA ARG A 59 -4.09 9.27 -1.34
C ARG A 59 -5.45 8.98 -1.91
N VAL A 60 -5.52 8.80 -3.22
CA VAL A 60 -6.72 8.33 -3.94
C VAL A 60 -6.64 6.82 -4.02
N ILE A 61 -7.63 6.12 -3.49
CA ILE A 61 -7.81 4.68 -3.67
C ILE A 61 -8.44 4.45 -5.04
N MET A 62 -7.89 3.51 -5.81
CA MET A 62 -8.22 3.31 -7.22
C MET A 62 -8.56 1.86 -7.52
N ASP A 63 -9.40 1.70 -8.56
CA ASP A 63 -9.72 0.42 -9.18
C ASP A 63 -9.64 0.53 -10.71
N GLY A 64 -9.51 -0.60 -11.42
CA GLY A 64 -9.43 -0.62 -12.88
C GLY A 64 -8.07 -0.23 -13.47
N CYS A 65 -7.02 -0.12 -12.67
CA CYS A 65 -5.65 0.07 -13.13
C CYS A 65 -4.65 -0.72 -12.27
N LYS A 66 -3.38 -0.77 -12.71
CA LYS A 66 -2.33 -1.54 -12.00
C LYS A 66 -1.93 -0.99 -10.63
N TYR A 67 -2.33 0.24 -10.32
CA TYR A 67 -2.02 0.87 -9.05
C TYR A 67 -3.26 0.86 -8.16
N ARG A 68 -3.09 0.58 -6.87
CA ARG A 68 -4.17 0.60 -5.89
C ARG A 68 -4.41 1.99 -5.32
N GLN A 69 -3.35 2.76 -5.17
CA GLN A 69 -3.40 4.09 -4.57
C GLN A 69 -2.41 5.04 -5.24
N LEU A 70 -2.72 6.32 -5.18
CA LEU A 70 -1.94 7.39 -5.77
C LEU A 70 -2.00 8.63 -4.89
N ASN A 71 -0.86 9.25 -4.56
CA ASN A 71 -0.86 10.54 -3.87
C ASN A 71 -1.53 11.60 -4.73
N LEU A 72 -2.52 12.29 -4.19
CA LEU A 72 -3.30 13.31 -4.91
C LEU A 72 -2.40 14.44 -5.43
N GLY A 73 -1.42 14.87 -4.63
CA GLY A 73 -0.47 15.90 -5.03
C GLY A 73 0.40 15.56 -6.25
N ARG A 74 0.48 14.28 -6.65
CA ARG A 74 1.21 13.87 -7.87
C ARG A 74 0.39 14.01 -9.14
N ILE A 75 -0.92 14.21 -9.04
CA ILE A 75 -1.80 14.41 -10.17
C ILE A 75 -1.62 15.84 -10.68
N ILE A 76 -1.15 16.01 -11.91
CA ILE A 76 -0.98 17.29 -12.57
C ILE A 76 -2.33 17.79 -13.10
N TYR A 77 -3.08 16.86 -13.68
CA TYR A 77 -4.37 17.13 -14.32
C TYR A 77 -5.26 15.90 -14.25
N CYS A 78 -6.56 16.10 -14.06
CA CYS A 78 -7.56 15.04 -14.18
C CYS A 78 -8.87 15.56 -14.73
N GLN A 79 -9.61 14.67 -15.38
CA GLN A 79 -10.97 14.92 -15.88
C GLN A 79 -11.79 13.63 -15.85
N LEU A 80 -13.12 13.76 -15.93
CA LEU A 80 -13.99 12.61 -16.11
C LEU A 80 -13.67 11.94 -17.46
N TYR A 81 -13.62 10.60 -17.45
CA TYR A 81 -13.44 9.84 -18.67
C TYR A 81 -14.79 9.62 -19.35
N THR A 82 -14.98 10.21 -20.53
CA THR A 82 -16.21 10.12 -21.35
C THR A 82 -16.06 9.25 -22.58
N GLY A 83 -14.92 8.55 -22.71
CA GLY A 83 -14.65 7.71 -23.89
C GLY A 83 -15.53 6.46 -23.90
N THR A 84 -15.99 6.08 -25.10
CA THR A 84 -16.77 4.87 -25.36
C THR A 84 -15.91 3.61 -25.58
N GLY A 85 -14.59 3.75 -25.52
CA GLY A 85 -13.66 2.62 -25.65
C GLY A 85 -13.90 1.61 -24.54
N LEU A 86 -14.02 0.32 -24.91
CA LEU A 86 -14.02 -0.77 -23.92
C LEU A 86 -12.83 -0.59 -22.99
N TRP A 87 -13.08 -0.62 -21.69
CA TRP A 87 -12.07 -0.60 -20.64
C TRP A 87 -11.35 -1.95 -20.64
N ASN A 88 -10.47 -2.14 -21.64
CA ASN A 88 -9.83 -3.45 -21.91
C ASN A 88 -8.57 -3.71 -21.08
N GLU A 89 -8.17 -2.79 -20.21
CA GLU A 89 -7.24 -3.15 -19.16
C GLU A 89 -8.04 -3.91 -18.08
N LYS A 90 -8.20 -5.24 -18.30
CA LYS A 90 -8.39 -6.11 -17.13
C LYS A 90 -7.26 -5.71 -16.18
N PRO A 91 -7.56 -5.26 -14.95
CA PRO A 91 -6.51 -5.11 -13.97
C PRO A 91 -5.77 -6.44 -14.01
N GLU A 92 -4.45 -6.44 -14.17
CA GLU A 92 -3.65 -7.60 -13.78
C GLU A 92 -4.21 -7.99 -12.43
N ALA A 93 -4.86 -9.16 -12.39
CA ALA A 93 -5.60 -9.59 -11.21
C ALA A 93 -4.62 -9.38 -10.07
N MET A 94 -4.90 -8.42 -9.18
CA MET A 94 -3.96 -8.04 -8.14
C MET A 94 -3.64 -9.31 -7.41
N GLN A 95 -2.42 -9.84 -7.60
CA GLN A 95 -2.04 -11.12 -7.03
C GLN A 95 -2.09 -10.97 -5.52
N ILE A 96 -3.12 -11.55 -4.93
CA ILE A 96 -3.21 -11.68 -3.49
C ILE A 96 -2.20 -12.74 -3.10
N ARG A 97 -1.35 -12.40 -2.16
CA ARG A 97 -0.35 -13.29 -1.56
C ARG A 97 -0.70 -13.52 -0.11
N GLU A 98 -0.31 -14.68 0.38
CA GLU A 98 -0.49 -15.05 1.78
C GLU A 98 0.86 -15.11 2.47
N LEU A 99 0.90 -14.64 3.70
CA LEU A 99 2.07 -14.62 4.56
C LEU A 99 1.70 -15.18 5.93
N THR A 100 2.49 -16.11 6.42
CA THR A 100 2.35 -16.63 7.78
C THR A 100 3.52 -16.16 8.63
N LEU A 101 3.20 -15.48 9.71
CA LEU A 101 4.15 -14.98 10.70
C LEU A 101 3.96 -15.74 12.01
N GLN A 102 5.04 -16.15 12.65
CA GLN A 102 5.03 -16.57 14.04
C GLN A 102 5.40 -15.38 14.91
N ILE A 103 4.59 -15.10 15.92
CA ILE A 103 4.77 -14.01 16.85
C ILE A 103 5.09 -14.61 18.22
N ASN A 104 6.20 -14.20 18.81
CA ASN A 104 6.49 -14.43 20.21
C ASN A 104 5.98 -13.20 20.97
N ASP A 105 4.95 -13.38 21.80
CA ASP A 105 4.27 -12.26 22.47
C ASP A 105 5.05 -11.76 23.68
N GLU A 106 6.21 -11.21 23.41
CA GLU A 106 7.02 -10.50 24.39
C GLU A 106 6.72 -9.00 24.29
N ARG A 107 6.48 -8.35 25.43
CA ARG A 107 6.21 -6.91 25.53
C ARG A 107 5.02 -6.45 24.65
N ASN A 108 3.93 -7.21 24.64
CA ASN A 108 2.74 -6.97 23.82
C ASN A 108 3.04 -6.95 22.31
N ALA A 109 3.91 -7.83 21.85
CA ALA A 109 4.26 -7.91 20.43
C ALA A 109 3.05 -8.24 19.56
N LEU A 110 2.15 -9.11 20.04
CA LEU A 110 0.92 -9.46 19.30
C LEU A 110 0.07 -8.21 19.02
N GLU A 111 -0.23 -7.41 20.03
CA GLU A 111 -1.04 -6.20 19.88
C GLU A 111 -0.40 -5.22 18.89
N ARG A 112 0.90 -4.97 19.04
CA ARG A 112 1.64 -4.08 18.11
C ARG A 112 1.60 -4.59 16.68
N VAL A 113 1.81 -5.88 16.45
CA VAL A 113 1.74 -6.50 15.13
C VAL A 113 0.34 -6.37 14.55
N MET A 114 -0.71 -6.66 15.36
CA MET A 114 -2.10 -6.53 14.93
C MET A 114 -2.46 -5.10 14.53
N LEU A 115 -1.95 -4.08 15.22
CA LEU A 115 -2.14 -2.67 14.88
C LEU A 115 -1.40 -2.28 13.61
N HIS A 116 -0.13 -2.68 13.47
CA HIS A 116 0.66 -2.37 12.28
C HIS A 116 0.09 -2.98 10.99
N PHE A 117 -0.63 -4.09 11.10
CA PHE A 117 -1.31 -4.73 9.98
C PHE A 117 -2.83 -4.53 10.01
N ALA A 118 -3.34 -3.45 10.66
CA ALA A 118 -4.77 -3.24 10.87
C ALA A 118 -5.61 -3.25 9.60
N HIS A 119 -5.08 -2.71 8.50
CA HIS A 119 -5.76 -2.57 7.22
C HIS A 119 -5.66 -3.80 6.29
N PHE A 120 -4.93 -4.84 6.70
CA PHE A 120 -4.86 -6.09 5.95
C PHE A 120 -5.87 -7.12 6.46
N GLU A 121 -6.38 -7.97 5.56
CA GLU A 121 -7.13 -9.16 5.96
C GLU A 121 -6.18 -10.10 6.69
N LYS A 122 -6.52 -10.44 7.93
CA LYS A 122 -5.66 -11.24 8.78
C LYS A 122 -6.43 -12.07 9.80
N GLN A 123 -5.83 -13.19 10.18
CA GLN A 123 -6.33 -14.07 11.22
C GLN A 123 -5.17 -14.50 12.12
N ALA A 124 -5.34 -14.35 13.43
CA ALA A 124 -4.37 -14.81 14.40
C ALA A 124 -4.92 -16.05 15.14
N GLU A 125 -4.06 -17.05 15.32
CA GLU A 125 -4.36 -18.24 16.14
C GLU A 125 -3.29 -18.41 17.20
N ARG A 126 -3.69 -18.83 18.38
CA ARG A 126 -2.78 -19.14 19.49
C ARG A 126 -2.26 -20.56 19.32
N VAL A 127 -0.94 -20.71 19.34
CA VAL A 127 -0.28 -22.01 19.21
C VAL A 127 0.25 -22.51 20.56
N ASP A 128 0.73 -21.57 21.40
CA ASP A 128 1.33 -21.86 22.70
C ASP A 128 1.10 -20.67 23.64
N ASP A 129 1.53 -20.76 24.90
CA ASP A 129 1.29 -19.71 25.91
C ASP A 129 1.68 -18.32 25.47
N ASN A 130 2.80 -18.16 24.77
CA ASN A 130 3.29 -16.88 24.27
C ASN A 130 3.57 -16.90 22.76
N LYS A 131 2.97 -17.85 22.01
CA LYS A 131 3.19 -17.97 20.57
C LYS A 131 1.89 -17.93 19.80
N TYR A 132 1.89 -17.12 18.77
CA TYR A 132 0.76 -16.95 17.85
C TYR A 132 1.23 -17.13 16.41
N LEU A 133 0.36 -17.67 15.56
CA LEU A 133 0.49 -17.61 14.11
C LEU A 133 -0.45 -16.54 13.59
N LEU A 134 0.07 -15.65 12.76
CA LEU A 134 -0.69 -14.64 12.06
C LEU A 134 -0.68 -14.97 10.57
N HIS A 135 -1.85 -15.27 10.03
CA HIS A 135 -2.07 -15.42 8.59
C HIS A 135 -2.52 -14.07 8.03
N LEU A 136 -1.77 -13.55 7.09
CA LEU A 136 -1.96 -12.24 6.49
C LEU A 136 -2.16 -12.39 4.98
N LYS A 137 -3.21 -11.74 4.42
CA LYS A 137 -3.37 -11.60 2.98
C LYS A 137 -3.01 -10.19 2.55
N TYR A 138 -2.24 -10.07 1.48
CA TYR A 138 -1.77 -8.80 0.96
C TYR A 138 -1.65 -8.82 -0.56
N TYR A 139 -1.65 -7.64 -1.18
CA TYR A 139 -1.39 -7.53 -2.61
C TYR A 139 0.11 -7.52 -2.88
N ALA A 140 0.52 -8.16 -3.98
CA ALA A 140 1.94 -8.22 -4.37
C ALA A 140 2.62 -6.83 -4.44
N THR A 141 1.86 -5.78 -4.70
CA THR A 141 2.32 -4.38 -4.69
C THR A 141 2.77 -3.88 -3.33
N ASP A 142 2.26 -4.47 -2.24
CA ASP A 142 2.50 -4.04 -0.86
C ASP A 142 3.69 -4.81 -0.23
N GLU A 143 4.28 -5.77 -0.97
CA GLU A 143 5.30 -6.68 -0.46
C GLU A 143 6.51 -5.97 0.18
N THR A 144 7.01 -4.91 -0.48
CA THR A 144 8.13 -4.14 0.06
C THR A 144 7.80 -3.46 1.39
N GLU A 145 6.59 -2.92 1.52
CA GLU A 145 6.12 -2.31 2.76
C GLU A 145 6.00 -3.35 3.88
N ILE A 146 5.47 -4.54 3.56
CA ILE A 146 5.33 -5.63 4.53
C ILE A 146 6.70 -6.12 4.98
N VAL A 147 7.67 -6.25 4.08
CA VAL A 147 9.06 -6.60 4.45
C VAL A 147 9.62 -5.62 5.48
N ILE A 148 9.47 -4.31 5.24
CA ILE A 148 9.94 -3.27 6.18
C ILE A 148 9.24 -3.40 7.53
N ARG A 149 7.93 -3.59 7.53
CA ARG A 149 7.15 -3.75 8.78
C ARG A 149 7.56 -4.99 9.55
N VAL A 150 7.72 -6.13 8.88
CA VAL A 150 8.16 -7.38 9.53
C VAL A 150 9.52 -7.21 10.17
N LEU A 151 10.49 -6.60 9.47
CA LEU A 151 11.83 -6.35 9.99
C LEU A 151 11.83 -5.40 11.20
N SER A 152 10.88 -4.46 11.27
CA SER A 152 10.79 -3.52 12.39
C SER A 152 10.44 -4.15 13.73
N PHE A 153 9.86 -5.36 13.73
CA PHE A 153 9.53 -6.09 14.97
C PHE A 153 10.73 -6.88 15.54
N GLY A 154 11.82 -6.96 14.78
CA GLY A 154 13.03 -7.68 15.20
C GLY A 154 12.75 -9.15 15.54
N PRO A 155 13.33 -9.69 16.64
CA PRO A 155 13.23 -11.12 16.95
C PRO A 155 11.84 -11.58 17.40
N CYS A 156 10.92 -10.66 17.71
CA CYS A 156 9.56 -11.01 18.14
C CYS A 156 8.72 -11.62 17.02
N VAL A 157 9.10 -11.41 15.75
CA VAL A 157 8.35 -11.91 14.58
C VAL A 157 9.27 -12.73 13.69
N LYS A 158 8.82 -13.94 13.36
CA LYS A 158 9.49 -14.85 12.43
C LYS A 158 8.58 -15.16 11.26
N VAL A 159 9.09 -15.05 10.04
CA VAL A 159 8.38 -15.49 8.84
C VAL A 159 8.43 -17.01 8.75
N ILE A 160 7.27 -17.63 8.59
CA ILE A 160 7.13 -19.10 8.45
C ILE A 160 6.94 -19.47 6.99
N SER A 161 6.08 -18.78 6.27
CA SER A 161 5.78 -19.03 4.85
C SER A 161 5.30 -17.76 4.16
N PRO A 162 5.44 -17.66 2.84
CA PRO A 162 6.04 -18.60 1.90
C PRO A 162 7.59 -18.52 1.87
N ASP A 163 8.24 -19.53 1.34
CA ASP A 163 9.72 -19.58 1.23
C ASP A 163 10.30 -18.41 0.45
N SER A 164 9.58 -17.93 -0.57
CA SER A 164 9.97 -16.74 -1.33
C SER A 164 10.09 -15.50 -0.43
N PHE A 165 9.14 -15.29 0.48
CA PHE A 165 9.18 -14.16 1.41
C PHE A 165 10.26 -14.35 2.50
N VAL A 166 10.47 -15.60 2.96
CA VAL A 166 11.61 -15.93 3.85
C VAL A 166 12.92 -15.56 3.17
N GLY A 167 13.06 -15.84 1.87
CA GLY A 167 14.21 -15.45 1.06
C GLY A 167 14.44 -13.94 1.06
N LEU A 168 13.39 -13.15 0.81
CA LEU A 168 13.45 -11.68 0.83
C LEU A 168 13.93 -11.14 2.19
N ILE A 169 13.41 -11.67 3.29
CA ILE A 169 13.84 -11.25 4.64
C ILE A 169 15.32 -11.56 4.87
N LYS A 170 15.78 -12.76 4.47
CA LYS A 170 17.20 -13.13 4.60
C LYS A 170 18.10 -12.20 3.78
N GLU A 171 17.73 -11.92 2.53
CA GLU A 171 18.48 -11.02 1.66
C GLU A 171 18.60 -9.62 2.28
N ARG A 172 17.51 -9.07 2.79
CA ARG A 172 17.51 -7.75 3.46
C ARG A 172 18.39 -7.71 4.71
N LEU A 173 18.36 -8.78 5.50
CA LEU A 173 19.22 -8.87 6.69
C LEU A 173 20.70 -8.98 6.32
N GLU A 174 21.04 -9.71 5.26
CA GLU A 174 22.43 -9.80 4.76
C GLU A 174 22.91 -8.44 4.19
N GLU A 175 22.05 -7.73 3.45
CA GLU A 175 22.35 -6.37 3.00
C GLU A 175 22.60 -5.42 4.18
N GLN A 176 21.77 -5.48 5.22
CA GLN A 176 21.94 -4.68 6.44
C GLN A 176 23.27 -4.97 7.15
N LYS A 177 23.65 -6.24 7.27
CA LYS A 177 24.95 -6.61 7.85
C LYS A 177 26.11 -5.99 7.07
N ARG A 178 26.04 -5.97 5.73
CA ARG A 178 27.10 -5.35 4.89
C ARG A 178 27.18 -3.85 5.06
N CYS A 179 26.03 -3.16 5.32
CA CYS A 179 25.99 -1.72 5.47
C CYS A 179 26.30 -1.21 6.88
N GLY A 180 26.15 -2.02 7.91
CA GLY A 180 26.04 -1.57 9.29
C GLY A 180 27.13 -2.05 10.27
N VAL A 181 28.05 -2.91 9.87
CA VAL A 181 29.05 -3.47 10.80
C VAL A 181 30.45 -3.26 10.25
N ARG A 182 31.13 -2.25 10.77
CA ARG A 182 32.58 -2.21 10.88
C ARG A 182 32.98 -2.65 12.27
#